data_0e76ef60e04b7c247228f80cdf3cd9b2
#
_entry.id   0e76ef60e04b7c247228f80cdf3cd9b2
#
_cell.length_a   1.000
_cell.length_b   1.000
_cell.length_c   1.000
_cell.angle_alpha   90.00
_cell.angle_beta   90.00
_cell.angle_gamma   90.00
#
_symmetry.space_group_name_H-M   'P 1'
#
loop_
_entity.id
_entity.type
_entity.pdbx_description
1 polymer ?
#
loop_
_entity_poly.entity_id
_entity_poly.type
_entity_poly.pdbx_seq_one_letter_code
_entity_poly.pdbx_strand_id
1 'polypeptide(L)'
;MTETTPRNVELFDTSLRDGLQQPGLEISVPNALVLLERMAEFGVHYAEIGFAGANQFVSDLTNALVQVGTGAMKLALFGRSRGRGTRVEEWPDVQFILRHQRRIPAAVIVVKSRLLDVERSLETTPEENLLMAWETIDCLQSHGLEVLVDLEHAMDASCGRRENGRLCDPDFRARSLDYFSQLTEQCVNQNVSRIVICDTNGGASPEEVADVFSSLKRDFPQARFAFHGHNDRGLGIANTRTAIQAGAIQVQGTLIGTGERCGNVNLTTVAAAMQLRGEAEFVSREALTGLTKLAHSAYAAFGLEPPHGAPIVGPGAFGTWAGMHGSSERKNPGAYLWCDPALVGTSPTIGVSAQSGRANIMQLSESLGVPLNSVQAQALMDANRTMVEGGGYTASEVSFRLACMRTLGSLGNWFSVKGWRVFDESDEIGGRFIQAFITLIIGESTVATTRAEGAGPVDAITKALRGELDKWYPALAQMRLGTFTVRALDIRAHDSAAHVRVTASFNADGHEAWITAGVSSDFNQAALMAIVDGFHYWLLVSSEEQHTAAGVRAKQYAR
;
A
#
# COMPACT_ATOMS: atom_id res chain seq x y z
N MET A 1 1.25 -15.19 32.88
CA MET A 1 0.38 -14.84 31.76
C MET A 1 -0.31 -16.13 31.36
N THR A 2 -1.62 -16.23 31.56
CA THR A 2 -2.41 -17.39 31.09
C THR A 2 -2.33 -17.40 29.55
N GLU A 3 -1.86 -18.49 28.98
CA GLU A 3 -1.93 -18.72 27.54
C GLU A 3 -3.41 -18.75 27.13
N THR A 4 -3.93 -17.59 26.73
CA THR A 4 -5.24 -17.53 26.07
C THR A 4 -5.05 -17.97 24.65
N THR A 5 -5.78 -19.00 24.22
CA THR A 5 -5.82 -19.40 22.81
C THR A 5 -6.15 -18.20 21.95
N PRO A 6 -5.39 -17.92 20.87
CA PRO A 6 -5.66 -16.78 20.00
C PRO A 6 -7.08 -16.89 19.43
N ARG A 7 -7.76 -15.76 19.34
CA ARG A 7 -9.13 -15.72 18.80
C ARG A 7 -9.06 -15.69 17.27
N ASN A 8 -9.88 -16.51 16.60
CA ASN A 8 -10.08 -16.40 15.18
C ASN A 8 -10.90 -15.15 14.89
N VAL A 9 -10.37 -14.25 14.05
CA VAL A 9 -10.98 -12.98 13.68
C VAL A 9 -10.99 -12.84 12.17
N GLU A 10 -12.13 -12.48 11.60
CA GLU A 10 -12.28 -12.31 10.17
C GLU A 10 -11.75 -10.95 9.71
N LEU A 11 -11.02 -10.93 8.60
CA LEU A 11 -10.65 -9.73 7.86
C LEU A 11 -11.74 -9.40 6.84
N PHE A 12 -12.29 -8.21 6.92
CA PHE A 12 -13.24 -7.66 5.96
C PHE A 12 -12.62 -6.42 5.30
N ASP A 13 -12.28 -6.54 4.03
CA ASP A 13 -11.63 -5.46 3.29
C ASP A 13 -12.66 -4.54 2.63
N THR A 14 -12.49 -3.23 2.81
CA THR A 14 -13.32 -2.18 2.21
C THR A 14 -12.53 -1.29 1.24
N SER A 15 -11.37 -1.73 0.76
CA SER A 15 -10.48 -0.93 -0.10
C SER A 15 -11.15 -0.48 -1.41
N LEU A 16 -12.02 -1.33 -2.00
CA LEU A 16 -12.73 -1.02 -3.24
C LEU A 16 -14.04 -0.24 -3.04
N ARG A 17 -14.45 0.01 -1.80
CA ARG A 17 -15.59 0.87 -1.48
C ARG A 17 -15.15 2.11 -0.71
N ASP A 18 -14.83 1.99 0.58
CA ASP A 18 -14.44 3.10 1.45
C ASP A 18 -13.05 3.65 1.08
N GLY A 19 -12.13 2.73 0.73
CA GLY A 19 -10.80 3.11 0.28
C GLY A 19 -10.81 4.07 -0.91
N LEU A 20 -11.71 3.87 -1.87
CA LEU A 20 -11.87 4.72 -3.05
C LEU A 20 -12.58 6.06 -2.78
N GLN A 21 -13.05 6.30 -1.55
CA GLN A 21 -13.58 7.61 -1.15
C GLN A 21 -12.46 8.60 -0.80
N GLN A 22 -11.20 8.17 -0.79
CA GLN A 22 -10.06 9.07 -0.66
C GLN A 22 -9.92 9.95 -1.90
N PRO A 23 -9.85 11.29 -1.77
CA PRO A 23 -9.68 12.19 -2.90
C PRO A 23 -8.43 11.85 -3.73
N GLY A 24 -8.60 11.77 -5.05
CA GLY A 24 -7.50 11.48 -5.98
C GLY A 24 -7.08 10.01 -6.06
N LEU A 25 -7.82 9.10 -5.42
CA LEU A 25 -7.57 7.67 -5.53
C LEU A 25 -8.52 7.04 -6.55
N GLU A 26 -7.95 6.39 -7.54
CA GLU A 26 -8.69 5.70 -8.59
C GLU A 26 -8.08 4.31 -8.85
N ILE A 27 -8.88 3.40 -9.36
CA ILE A 27 -8.44 2.06 -9.75
C ILE A 27 -9.16 1.63 -11.04
N SER A 28 -8.46 0.98 -11.94
CA SER A 28 -9.07 0.36 -13.11
C SER A 28 -9.72 -0.99 -12.75
N VAL A 29 -10.73 -1.40 -13.50
CA VAL A 29 -11.37 -2.72 -13.30
C VAL A 29 -10.36 -3.87 -13.39
N PRO A 30 -9.43 -3.93 -14.36
CA PRO A 30 -8.39 -4.96 -14.37
C PRO A 30 -7.54 -4.99 -13.10
N ASN A 31 -7.11 -3.84 -12.60
CA ASN A 31 -6.33 -3.77 -11.35
C ASN A 31 -7.16 -4.20 -10.13
N ALA A 32 -8.44 -3.87 -10.07
CA ALA A 32 -9.33 -4.30 -9.00
C ALA A 32 -9.51 -5.83 -9.00
N LEU A 33 -9.64 -6.46 -10.18
CA LEU A 33 -9.72 -7.93 -10.29
C LEU A 33 -8.44 -8.60 -9.79
N VAL A 34 -7.27 -8.11 -10.19
CA VAL A 34 -5.97 -8.61 -9.71
C VAL A 34 -5.86 -8.45 -8.19
N LEU A 35 -6.30 -7.31 -7.64
CA LEU A 35 -6.26 -7.07 -6.20
C LEU A 35 -7.17 -8.04 -5.44
N LEU A 36 -8.37 -8.33 -5.94
CA LEU A 36 -9.29 -9.32 -5.36
C LEU A 36 -8.68 -10.74 -5.37
N GLU A 37 -7.98 -11.14 -6.44
CA GLU A 37 -7.26 -12.42 -6.47
C GLU A 37 -6.17 -12.48 -5.39
N ARG A 38 -5.39 -11.40 -5.22
CA ARG A 38 -4.36 -11.32 -4.18
C ARG A 38 -4.94 -11.35 -2.76
N MET A 39 -6.08 -10.71 -2.53
CA MET A 39 -6.82 -10.80 -1.26
C MET A 39 -7.27 -12.24 -0.98
N ALA A 40 -7.81 -12.93 -1.98
CA ALA A 40 -8.24 -14.31 -1.85
C ALA A 40 -7.06 -15.27 -1.59
N GLU A 41 -5.95 -15.11 -2.29
CA GLU A 41 -4.71 -15.87 -2.07
C GLU A 41 -4.16 -15.68 -0.65
N PHE A 42 -4.24 -14.46 -0.12
CA PHE A 42 -3.79 -14.17 1.25
C PHE A 42 -4.72 -14.73 2.32
N GLY A 43 -5.99 -14.96 2.01
CA GLY A 43 -7.00 -15.45 2.94
C GLY A 43 -7.85 -14.35 3.59
N VAL A 44 -8.06 -13.22 2.92
CA VAL A 44 -9.09 -12.24 3.30
C VAL A 44 -10.45 -12.93 3.28
N HIS A 45 -11.28 -12.72 4.30
CA HIS A 45 -12.55 -13.42 4.45
C HIS A 45 -13.67 -12.77 3.65
N TYR A 46 -13.68 -11.44 3.61
CA TYR A 46 -14.68 -10.65 2.86
C TYR A 46 -14.02 -9.49 2.13
N ALA A 47 -14.51 -9.18 0.94
CA ALA A 47 -14.13 -7.96 0.20
C ALA A 47 -15.39 -7.21 -0.23
N GLU A 48 -15.50 -5.96 0.19
CA GLU A 48 -16.56 -5.04 -0.20
C GLU A 48 -16.18 -4.35 -1.50
N ILE A 49 -16.88 -4.68 -2.59
CA ILE A 49 -16.47 -4.30 -3.95
C ILE A 49 -17.06 -2.99 -4.44
N GLY A 50 -17.92 -2.34 -3.66
CA GLY A 50 -18.45 -1.05 -4.00
C GLY A 50 -19.82 -0.76 -3.38
N PHE A 51 -20.29 0.48 -3.57
CA PHE A 51 -21.61 0.93 -3.18
C PHE A 51 -22.61 0.57 -4.29
N ALA A 52 -23.70 -0.11 -3.93
CA ALA A 52 -24.69 -0.64 -4.86
C ALA A 52 -25.25 0.44 -5.80
N GLY A 53 -24.98 0.30 -7.10
CA GLY A 53 -25.49 1.21 -8.13
C GLY A 53 -24.91 2.63 -8.12
N ALA A 54 -23.86 2.92 -7.33
CA ALA A 54 -23.37 4.29 -7.17
C ALA A 54 -22.73 4.87 -8.44
N ASN A 55 -21.99 4.05 -9.22
CA ASN A 55 -21.28 4.52 -10.40
C ASN A 55 -21.01 3.39 -11.41
N GLN A 56 -20.47 3.78 -12.58
CA GLN A 56 -20.17 2.86 -13.67
C GLN A 56 -19.09 1.85 -13.29
N PHE A 57 -18.06 2.25 -12.51
CA PHE A 57 -16.99 1.36 -12.06
C PHE A 57 -17.54 0.15 -11.30
N VAL A 58 -18.46 0.36 -10.34
CA VAL A 58 -19.07 -0.75 -9.57
C VAL A 58 -19.85 -1.68 -10.49
N SER A 59 -20.58 -1.14 -11.46
CA SER A 59 -21.32 -1.94 -12.46
C SER A 59 -20.37 -2.76 -13.33
N ASP A 60 -19.31 -2.16 -13.82
CA ASP A 60 -18.33 -2.82 -14.68
C ASP A 60 -17.54 -3.89 -13.92
N LEU A 61 -17.11 -3.58 -12.70
CA LEU A 61 -16.43 -4.55 -11.82
C LEU A 61 -17.33 -5.75 -11.52
N THR A 62 -18.59 -5.49 -11.14
CA THR A 62 -19.57 -6.54 -10.83
C THR A 62 -19.79 -7.48 -12.03
N ASN A 63 -19.84 -6.93 -13.24
CA ASN A 63 -19.97 -7.71 -14.46
C ASN A 63 -18.70 -8.51 -14.80
N ALA A 64 -17.53 -7.95 -14.50
CA ALA A 64 -16.23 -8.57 -14.78
C ALA A 64 -15.85 -9.71 -13.81
N LEU A 65 -16.49 -9.82 -12.65
CA LEU A 65 -16.21 -10.86 -11.63
C LEU A 65 -16.37 -12.31 -12.11
N VAL A 66 -16.94 -12.54 -13.29
CA VAL A 66 -17.07 -13.89 -13.90
C VAL A 66 -15.72 -14.58 -14.06
N GLN A 67 -14.64 -13.81 -14.15
CA GLN A 67 -13.30 -14.27 -14.49
C GLN A 67 -12.39 -14.44 -13.27
N VAL A 68 -12.85 -14.08 -12.06
CA VAL A 68 -12.02 -14.05 -10.84
C VAL A 68 -12.30 -15.24 -9.94
N GLY A 69 -11.26 -15.96 -9.57
CA GLY A 69 -11.31 -16.99 -8.54
C GLY A 69 -11.19 -16.34 -7.15
N THR A 70 -12.31 -16.18 -6.45
CA THR A 70 -12.31 -15.61 -5.08
C THR A 70 -12.02 -16.66 -4.00
N GLY A 71 -11.85 -17.93 -4.35
CA GLY A 71 -11.61 -19.00 -3.38
C GLY A 71 -12.71 -19.07 -2.31
N ALA A 72 -12.30 -19.02 -1.05
CA ALA A 72 -13.21 -18.98 0.11
C ALA A 72 -13.65 -17.55 0.49
N MET A 73 -13.06 -16.50 -0.11
CA MET A 73 -13.38 -15.10 0.16
C MET A 73 -14.79 -14.77 -0.35
N LYS A 74 -15.62 -14.19 0.50
CA LYS A 74 -16.96 -13.73 0.15
C LYS A 74 -16.90 -12.29 -0.35
N LEU A 75 -17.58 -12.03 -1.46
CA LEU A 75 -17.77 -10.68 -1.96
C LEU A 75 -19.03 -10.06 -1.33
N ALA A 76 -18.98 -8.76 -1.04
CA ALA A 76 -20.08 -8.00 -0.48
C ALA A 76 -20.36 -6.72 -1.29
N LEU A 77 -21.61 -6.30 -1.33
CA LEU A 77 -22.03 -4.98 -1.80
C LEU A 77 -22.54 -4.16 -0.63
N PHE A 78 -22.08 -2.91 -0.55
CA PHE A 78 -22.58 -1.93 0.41
C PHE A 78 -23.84 -1.26 -0.12
N GLY A 79 -24.82 -1.02 0.73
CA GLY A 79 -26.06 -0.31 0.39
C GLY A 79 -26.70 0.32 1.61
N ARG A 80 -27.69 1.18 1.37
CA ARG A 80 -28.49 1.83 2.41
C ARG A 80 -29.76 1.04 2.67
N SER A 81 -30.29 1.15 3.88
CA SER A 81 -31.69 0.80 4.13
C SER A 81 -32.63 1.60 3.20
N ARG A 82 -33.80 1.09 2.91
CA ARG A 82 -34.78 1.80 2.06
C ARG A 82 -35.05 3.22 2.56
N GLY A 83 -35.42 4.09 1.64
CA GLY A 83 -35.83 5.46 1.98
C GLY A 83 -37.21 5.52 2.58
N ARG A 84 -37.48 6.59 3.35
CA ARG A 84 -38.82 6.88 3.90
C ARG A 84 -39.86 6.88 2.82
N GLY A 85 -40.99 6.20 3.04
CA GLY A 85 -42.13 6.14 2.13
C GLY A 85 -41.90 5.37 0.83
N THR A 86 -40.76 4.71 0.67
CA THR A 86 -40.45 3.88 -0.50
C THR A 86 -40.58 2.40 -0.13
N ARG A 87 -41.13 1.59 -1.02
CA ARG A 87 -41.18 0.14 -0.84
C ARG A 87 -39.76 -0.44 -0.99
N VAL A 88 -39.44 -1.46 -0.20
CA VAL A 88 -38.08 -2.06 -0.20
C VAL A 88 -37.73 -2.65 -1.57
N GLU A 89 -38.70 -3.26 -2.25
CA GLU A 89 -38.51 -3.86 -3.57
C GLU A 89 -38.20 -2.83 -4.67
N GLU A 90 -38.59 -1.58 -4.45
CA GLU A 90 -38.40 -0.46 -5.38
C GLU A 90 -37.11 0.32 -5.05
N TRP A 91 -36.45 0.00 -3.92
CA TRP A 91 -35.26 0.73 -3.50
C TRP A 91 -34.03 0.39 -4.40
N PRO A 92 -33.40 1.38 -5.03
CA PRO A 92 -32.37 1.12 -6.05
C PRO A 92 -31.18 0.28 -5.55
N ASP A 93 -30.73 0.52 -4.30
CA ASP A 93 -29.61 -0.23 -3.70
C ASP A 93 -30.00 -1.72 -3.55
N VAL A 94 -31.19 -2.01 -3.06
CA VAL A 94 -31.74 -3.38 -2.91
C VAL A 94 -31.86 -4.05 -4.27
N GLN A 95 -32.44 -3.37 -5.25
CA GLN A 95 -32.57 -3.90 -6.62
C GLN A 95 -31.22 -4.26 -7.24
N PHE A 96 -30.20 -3.40 -7.03
CA PHE A 96 -28.86 -3.67 -7.53
C PHE A 96 -28.25 -4.89 -6.84
N ILE A 97 -28.32 -4.98 -5.51
CA ILE A 97 -27.81 -6.11 -4.72
C ILE A 97 -28.49 -7.42 -5.16
N LEU A 98 -29.82 -7.46 -5.24
CA LEU A 98 -30.59 -8.65 -5.64
C LEU A 98 -30.25 -9.11 -7.06
N ARG A 99 -29.99 -8.18 -7.99
CA ARG A 99 -29.59 -8.52 -9.37
C ARG A 99 -28.27 -9.29 -9.40
N HIS A 100 -27.36 -9.03 -8.46
CA HIS A 100 -26.03 -9.61 -8.44
C HIS A 100 -25.81 -10.71 -7.38
N GLN A 101 -26.85 -11.07 -6.61
CA GLN A 101 -26.80 -12.00 -5.47
C GLN A 101 -26.15 -13.36 -5.76
N ARG A 102 -26.23 -13.87 -7.00
CA ARG A 102 -25.61 -15.16 -7.37
C ARG A 102 -24.10 -15.15 -7.31
N ARG A 103 -23.47 -14.00 -7.47
CA ARG A 103 -22.00 -13.82 -7.48
C ARG A 103 -21.50 -13.11 -6.25
N ILE A 104 -22.34 -12.29 -5.66
CA ILE A 104 -22.03 -11.47 -4.48
C ILE A 104 -23.02 -11.87 -3.40
N PRO A 105 -22.65 -12.90 -2.60
CA PRO A 105 -23.60 -13.53 -1.67
C PRO A 105 -23.82 -12.73 -0.39
N ALA A 106 -23.09 -11.63 -0.17
CA ALA A 106 -23.22 -10.82 1.03
C ALA A 106 -23.62 -9.37 0.70
N ALA A 107 -24.37 -8.77 1.61
CA ALA A 107 -24.74 -7.36 1.59
C ALA A 107 -24.39 -6.71 2.92
N VAL A 108 -23.80 -5.52 2.86
CA VAL A 108 -23.61 -4.63 4.00
C VAL A 108 -24.62 -3.52 3.93
N ILE A 109 -25.48 -3.41 4.92
CA ILE A 109 -26.52 -2.38 4.96
C ILE A 109 -26.20 -1.37 6.05
N VAL A 110 -25.95 -0.12 5.62
CA VAL A 110 -25.75 0.97 6.57
C VAL A 110 -27.08 1.47 7.12
N VAL A 111 -27.10 1.60 8.45
CA VAL A 111 -28.26 2.12 9.19
C VAL A 111 -27.78 3.25 10.12
N LYS A 112 -28.53 4.36 10.15
CA LYS A 112 -28.25 5.46 11.08
C LYS A 112 -28.54 5.02 12.51
N SER A 113 -27.51 4.91 13.32
CA SER A 113 -27.60 4.48 14.72
C SER A 113 -27.59 5.65 15.71
N ARG A 114 -27.14 6.83 15.29
CA ARG A 114 -27.14 8.04 16.09
C ARG A 114 -28.49 8.77 15.92
N LEU A 115 -29.23 8.94 17.01
CA LEU A 115 -30.57 9.55 17.01
C LEU A 115 -30.58 10.93 16.32
N LEU A 116 -29.53 11.72 16.50
CA LEU A 116 -29.40 13.03 15.85
C LEU A 116 -29.42 12.95 14.32
N ASP A 117 -28.81 11.91 13.73
CA ASP A 117 -28.79 11.71 12.29
C ASP A 117 -30.11 11.21 11.76
N VAL A 118 -30.84 10.43 12.55
CA VAL A 118 -32.21 10.01 12.21
C VAL A 118 -33.14 11.22 12.11
N GLU A 119 -33.08 12.10 13.14
CA GLU A 119 -33.93 13.28 13.21
C GLU A 119 -33.57 14.36 12.17
N ARG A 120 -32.26 14.59 11.92
CA ARG A 120 -31.78 15.73 11.11
C ARG A 120 -31.33 15.38 9.70
N SER A 121 -30.69 14.21 9.50
CA SER A 121 -30.13 13.83 8.20
C SER A 121 -31.12 13.01 7.40
N LEU A 122 -31.87 12.09 8.05
CA LEU A 122 -32.93 11.33 7.40
C LEU A 122 -34.29 12.04 7.47
N GLU A 123 -34.41 13.07 8.31
CA GLU A 123 -35.65 13.82 8.54
C GLU A 123 -36.84 12.88 8.84
N THR A 124 -36.60 11.88 9.71
CA THR A 124 -37.57 10.83 10.04
C THR A 124 -37.60 10.54 11.54
N THR A 125 -38.46 9.60 11.95
CA THR A 125 -38.55 9.18 13.35
C THR A 125 -37.71 7.93 13.63
N PRO A 126 -37.33 7.67 14.87
CA PRO A 126 -36.66 6.43 15.26
C PRO A 126 -37.40 5.18 14.81
N GLU A 127 -38.71 5.16 15.01
CA GLU A 127 -39.58 4.03 14.66
C GLU A 127 -39.59 3.75 13.15
N GLU A 128 -39.66 4.79 12.32
CA GLU A 128 -39.57 4.63 10.87
C GLU A 128 -38.18 4.16 10.44
N ASN A 129 -37.11 4.66 11.05
CA ASN A 129 -35.76 4.19 10.72
C ASN A 129 -35.55 2.71 11.11
N LEU A 130 -36.11 2.27 12.24
CA LEU A 130 -36.16 0.85 12.62
C LEU A 130 -36.93 0.02 11.60
N LEU A 131 -38.08 0.50 11.13
CA LEU A 131 -38.89 -0.18 10.10
C LEU A 131 -38.15 -0.24 8.76
N MET A 132 -37.51 0.85 8.34
CA MET A 132 -36.69 0.89 7.11
C MET A 132 -35.57 -0.15 7.15
N ALA A 133 -34.86 -0.25 8.27
CA ALA A 133 -33.82 -1.26 8.47
C ALA A 133 -34.39 -2.67 8.46
N TRP A 134 -35.47 -2.90 9.21
CA TRP A 134 -36.15 -4.19 9.30
C TRP A 134 -36.54 -4.74 7.93
N GLU A 135 -37.31 -3.98 7.15
CA GLU A 135 -37.81 -4.40 5.85
C GLU A 135 -36.67 -4.66 4.87
N THR A 136 -35.60 -3.87 4.93
CA THR A 136 -34.45 -4.06 4.05
C THR A 136 -33.69 -5.34 4.37
N ILE A 137 -33.43 -5.60 5.65
CA ILE A 137 -32.74 -6.81 6.11
C ILE A 137 -33.57 -8.05 5.76
N ASP A 138 -34.86 -8.04 6.09
CA ASP A 138 -35.79 -9.14 5.84
C ASP A 138 -35.89 -9.47 4.34
N CYS A 139 -36.02 -8.45 3.50
CA CYS A 139 -36.05 -8.61 2.05
C CYS A 139 -34.77 -9.30 1.54
N LEU A 140 -33.60 -8.84 1.93
CA LEU A 140 -32.32 -9.40 1.46
C LEU A 140 -32.10 -10.83 1.97
N GLN A 141 -32.41 -11.10 3.24
CA GLN A 141 -32.31 -12.44 3.84
C GLN A 141 -33.28 -13.42 3.21
N SER A 142 -34.53 -12.99 2.91
CA SER A 142 -35.53 -13.85 2.23
C SER A 142 -35.10 -14.28 0.83
N HIS A 143 -34.19 -13.52 0.19
CA HIS A 143 -33.56 -13.88 -1.08
C HIS A 143 -32.25 -14.67 -0.92
N GLY A 144 -31.90 -15.07 0.30
CA GLY A 144 -30.73 -15.93 0.60
C GLY A 144 -29.41 -15.20 0.71
N LEU A 145 -29.41 -13.88 0.83
CA LEU A 145 -28.20 -13.10 1.07
C LEU A 145 -27.75 -13.16 2.53
N GLU A 146 -26.45 -13.21 2.73
CA GLU A 146 -25.85 -12.94 4.03
C GLU A 146 -25.84 -11.43 4.27
N VAL A 147 -26.49 -10.97 5.35
CA VAL A 147 -26.61 -9.55 5.65
C VAL A 147 -25.76 -9.18 6.86
N LEU A 148 -24.89 -8.19 6.67
CA LEU A 148 -24.16 -7.49 7.71
C LEU A 148 -24.78 -6.10 7.86
N VAL A 149 -24.82 -5.56 9.07
CA VAL A 149 -25.41 -4.24 9.34
C VAL A 149 -24.37 -3.32 9.95
N ASP A 150 -24.02 -2.28 9.19
CA ASP A 150 -23.15 -1.20 9.63
C ASP A 150 -23.96 -0.17 10.42
N LEU A 151 -23.76 -0.11 11.73
CA LEU A 151 -24.35 0.90 12.61
C LEU A 151 -23.53 2.18 12.52
N GLU A 152 -23.88 3.06 11.60
CA GLU A 152 -23.15 4.30 11.35
C GLU A 152 -23.19 5.22 12.57
N HIS A 153 -22.03 5.75 12.97
CA HIS A 153 -21.84 6.53 14.20
C HIS A 153 -22.15 5.76 15.50
N ALA A 154 -22.00 4.42 15.49
CA ALA A 154 -22.31 3.59 16.66
C ALA A 154 -21.53 4.00 17.92
N MET A 155 -20.25 4.36 17.76
CA MET A 155 -19.44 4.83 18.89
C MET A 155 -19.96 6.14 19.48
N ASP A 156 -20.39 7.09 18.65
CA ASP A 156 -21.00 8.34 19.13
C ASP A 156 -22.39 8.08 19.75
N ALA A 157 -23.20 7.21 19.15
CA ALA A 157 -24.52 6.85 19.66
C ALA A 157 -24.44 6.20 21.04
N SER A 158 -23.56 5.22 21.20
CA SER A 158 -23.36 4.49 22.47
C SER A 158 -22.73 5.34 23.58
N CYS A 159 -21.95 6.37 23.23
CA CYS A 159 -21.40 7.33 24.19
C CYS A 159 -22.31 8.56 24.40
N GLY A 160 -23.39 8.70 23.62
CA GLY A 160 -24.30 9.85 23.68
C GLY A 160 -23.64 11.16 23.28
N ARG A 161 -22.83 11.16 22.20
CA ARG A 161 -22.13 12.35 21.69
C ARG A 161 -22.89 13.09 20.59
N ARG A 162 -22.62 14.39 20.50
CA ARG A 162 -23.04 15.27 19.40
C ARG A 162 -22.00 15.24 18.26
N GLU A 163 -22.35 15.87 17.13
CA GLU A 163 -21.51 16.00 15.93
C GLU A 163 -20.08 16.55 16.18
N ASN A 164 -19.88 17.31 17.25
CA ASN A 164 -18.58 17.93 17.57
C ASN A 164 -17.82 17.21 18.69
N GLY A 165 -18.14 15.96 18.97
CA GLY A 165 -17.52 15.16 20.01
C GLY A 165 -17.93 15.54 21.45
N ARG A 166 -18.83 16.51 21.63
CA ARG A 166 -19.33 16.90 22.95
C ARG A 166 -20.47 15.99 23.39
N LEU A 167 -20.56 15.75 24.68
CA LEU A 167 -21.70 15.01 25.25
C LEU A 167 -23.00 15.79 25.05
N CYS A 168 -24.06 15.06 24.74
CA CYS A 168 -25.43 15.59 24.74
C CYS A 168 -25.90 15.92 26.16
N ASP A 169 -26.99 16.70 26.25
CA ASP A 169 -27.69 16.82 27.53
C ASP A 169 -28.18 15.44 28.01
N PRO A 170 -28.40 15.25 29.32
CA PRO A 170 -28.71 13.93 29.89
C PRO A 170 -29.95 13.26 29.31
N ASP A 171 -31.01 14.02 29.02
CA ASP A 171 -32.27 13.49 28.50
C ASP A 171 -32.12 13.00 27.06
N PHE A 172 -31.46 13.79 26.21
CA PHE A 172 -31.17 13.37 24.84
C PHE A 172 -30.22 12.17 24.81
N ARG A 173 -29.23 12.14 25.71
CA ARG A 173 -28.31 11.02 25.85
C ARG A 173 -29.06 9.73 26.21
N ALA A 174 -29.97 9.78 27.17
CA ALA A 174 -30.77 8.62 27.55
C ALA A 174 -31.59 8.08 26.36
N ARG A 175 -32.27 8.96 25.63
CA ARG A 175 -33.02 8.60 24.40
C ARG A 175 -32.12 8.00 23.32
N SER A 176 -30.93 8.56 23.12
CA SER A 176 -29.96 8.08 22.13
C SER A 176 -29.46 6.67 22.44
N LEU A 177 -29.18 6.41 23.71
CA LEU A 177 -28.76 5.09 24.19
C LEU A 177 -29.89 4.06 24.09
N ASP A 178 -31.11 4.44 24.44
CA ASP A 178 -32.30 3.58 24.29
C ASP A 178 -32.54 3.20 22.83
N TYR A 179 -32.50 4.18 21.93
CA TYR A 179 -32.64 3.95 20.49
C TYR A 179 -31.54 3.03 19.93
N PHE A 180 -30.27 3.27 20.32
CA PHE A 180 -29.15 2.42 19.90
C PHE A 180 -29.33 0.97 20.39
N SER A 181 -29.82 0.79 21.62
CA SER A 181 -30.14 -0.53 22.17
C SER A 181 -31.25 -1.22 21.39
N GLN A 182 -32.35 -0.53 21.10
CA GLN A 182 -33.46 -1.07 20.30
C GLN A 182 -33.02 -1.49 18.91
N LEU A 183 -32.21 -0.68 18.22
CA LEU A 183 -31.67 -1.01 16.91
C LEU A 183 -30.75 -2.23 16.96
N THR A 184 -29.90 -2.32 17.99
CA THR A 184 -29.03 -3.49 18.19
C THR A 184 -29.85 -4.74 18.46
N GLU A 185 -30.85 -4.66 19.33
CA GLU A 185 -31.77 -5.77 19.61
C GLU A 185 -32.51 -6.25 18.37
N GLN A 186 -32.98 -5.33 17.55
CA GLN A 186 -33.61 -5.65 16.27
C GLN A 186 -32.68 -6.44 15.36
N CYS A 187 -31.43 -6.02 15.20
CA CYS A 187 -30.41 -6.75 14.42
C CYS A 187 -30.17 -8.17 14.98
N VAL A 188 -30.15 -8.31 16.29
CA VAL A 188 -30.03 -9.62 16.96
C VAL A 188 -31.24 -10.50 16.66
N ASN A 189 -32.45 -9.96 16.78
CA ASN A 189 -33.70 -10.69 16.53
C ASN A 189 -33.84 -11.12 15.06
N GLN A 190 -33.34 -10.34 14.12
CA GLN A 190 -33.27 -10.71 12.70
C GLN A 190 -32.09 -11.64 12.37
N ASN A 191 -31.29 -12.03 13.35
CA ASN A 191 -30.14 -12.93 13.16
C ASN A 191 -29.21 -12.49 12.02
N VAL A 192 -28.88 -11.19 11.97
CA VAL A 192 -27.92 -10.69 10.98
C VAL A 192 -26.55 -11.34 11.15
N SER A 193 -25.80 -11.50 10.08
CA SER A 193 -24.51 -12.20 10.10
C SER A 193 -23.49 -11.50 10.98
N ARG A 194 -23.44 -10.17 10.94
CA ARG A 194 -22.57 -9.31 11.78
C ARG A 194 -23.30 -8.01 12.10
N ILE A 195 -23.13 -7.53 13.33
CA ILE A 195 -23.50 -6.17 13.75
C ILE A 195 -22.21 -5.38 13.85
N VAL A 196 -22.01 -4.44 12.95
CA VAL A 196 -20.76 -3.69 12.83
C VAL A 196 -20.86 -2.39 13.61
N ILE A 197 -20.00 -2.24 14.59
CA ILE A 197 -19.89 -1.03 15.41
C ILE A 197 -18.93 -0.08 14.72
N CYS A 198 -19.47 1.01 14.13
CA CYS A 198 -18.68 1.94 13.35
C CYS A 198 -18.19 3.11 14.20
N ASP A 199 -16.87 3.32 14.23
CA ASP A 199 -16.23 4.57 14.64
C ASP A 199 -16.08 5.48 13.42
N THR A 200 -17.24 5.96 12.93
CA THR A 200 -17.39 6.63 11.62
C THR A 200 -16.52 7.88 11.48
N ASN A 201 -16.30 8.61 12.56
CA ASN A 201 -15.48 9.83 12.57
C ASN A 201 -14.08 9.64 13.20
N GLY A 202 -13.70 8.40 13.52
CA GLY A 202 -12.41 8.08 14.13
C GLY A 202 -12.19 8.76 15.49
N GLY A 203 -13.30 9.08 16.19
CA GLY A 203 -13.29 9.90 17.40
C GLY A 203 -13.18 9.12 18.70
N ALA A 204 -13.35 7.81 18.69
CA ALA A 204 -13.32 6.98 19.89
C ALA A 204 -11.92 6.83 20.48
N SER A 205 -11.85 6.62 21.80
CA SER A 205 -10.65 6.15 22.46
C SER A 205 -10.70 4.63 22.69
N PRO A 206 -9.55 3.96 22.91
CA PRO A 206 -9.54 2.54 23.23
C PRO A 206 -10.40 2.17 24.43
N GLU A 207 -10.44 3.02 25.47
CA GLU A 207 -11.25 2.81 26.67
C GLU A 207 -12.75 2.83 26.34
N GLU A 208 -13.19 3.79 25.51
CA GLU A 208 -14.58 3.86 25.06
C GLU A 208 -14.96 2.65 24.20
N VAL A 209 -14.07 2.18 23.33
CA VAL A 209 -14.28 0.94 22.57
C VAL A 209 -14.42 -0.26 23.50
N ALA A 210 -13.57 -0.38 24.53
CA ALA A 210 -13.64 -1.46 25.50
C ALA A 210 -14.98 -1.45 26.26
N ASP A 211 -15.41 -0.28 26.72
CA ASP A 211 -16.65 -0.12 27.48
C ASP A 211 -17.89 -0.48 26.62
N VAL A 212 -17.93 0.01 25.38
CA VAL A 212 -19.03 -0.26 24.45
C VAL A 212 -19.11 -1.76 24.13
N PHE A 213 -18.02 -2.40 23.74
CA PHE A 213 -18.01 -3.83 23.42
C PHE A 213 -18.31 -4.70 24.65
N SER A 214 -17.82 -4.33 25.83
CA SER A 214 -18.12 -5.04 27.08
C SER A 214 -19.60 -4.97 27.42
N SER A 215 -20.25 -3.81 27.22
CA SER A 215 -21.68 -3.64 27.42
C SER A 215 -22.49 -4.46 26.40
N LEU A 216 -22.14 -4.35 25.11
CA LEU A 216 -22.82 -5.10 24.05
C LEU A 216 -22.72 -6.62 24.25
N LYS A 217 -21.54 -7.13 24.64
CA LYS A 217 -21.38 -8.56 24.93
C LYS A 217 -22.12 -9.03 26.17
N ARG A 218 -22.28 -8.19 27.18
CA ARG A 218 -23.07 -8.48 28.36
C ARG A 218 -24.57 -8.53 28.02
N ASP A 219 -25.05 -7.53 27.26
CA ASP A 219 -26.47 -7.34 26.98
C ASP A 219 -26.97 -8.25 25.84
N PHE A 220 -26.06 -8.58 24.88
CA PHE A 220 -26.34 -9.44 23.74
C PHE A 220 -25.24 -10.52 23.55
N PRO A 221 -25.12 -11.50 24.47
CA PRO A 221 -24.01 -12.45 24.50
C PRO A 221 -23.91 -13.34 23.25
N GLN A 222 -25.01 -13.57 22.54
CA GLN A 222 -25.08 -14.38 21.32
C GLN A 222 -24.81 -13.57 20.04
N ALA A 223 -24.79 -12.25 20.12
CA ALA A 223 -24.57 -11.40 18.96
C ALA A 223 -23.13 -11.49 18.45
N ARG A 224 -22.99 -11.39 17.13
CA ARG A 224 -21.72 -11.47 16.41
C ARG A 224 -21.29 -10.05 16.03
N PHE A 225 -20.54 -9.40 16.90
CA PHE A 225 -20.09 -8.03 16.69
C PHE A 225 -18.82 -7.95 15.84
N ALA A 226 -18.79 -6.95 14.97
CA ALA A 226 -17.64 -6.52 14.18
C ALA A 226 -17.28 -5.07 14.51
N PHE A 227 -16.09 -4.64 14.13
CA PHE A 227 -15.63 -3.27 14.31
C PHE A 227 -15.16 -2.68 12.99
N HIS A 228 -15.67 -1.48 12.64
CA HIS A 228 -15.23 -0.66 11.52
C HIS A 228 -14.67 0.65 12.07
N GLY A 229 -13.38 0.91 11.85
CA GLY A 229 -12.71 2.06 12.45
C GLY A 229 -12.03 2.99 11.45
N HIS A 230 -12.29 4.30 11.58
CA HIS A 230 -11.52 5.35 10.91
C HIS A 230 -10.31 5.79 11.76
N ASN A 231 -9.36 6.50 11.14
CA ASN A 231 -8.07 6.80 11.74
C ASN A 231 -7.82 8.30 12.00
N ASP A 232 -8.88 9.09 12.15
CA ASP A 232 -8.81 10.55 12.26
C ASP A 232 -7.95 11.03 13.46
N ARG A 233 -7.97 10.29 14.56
CA ARG A 233 -7.11 10.56 15.75
C ARG A 233 -5.81 9.77 15.75
N GLY A 234 -5.50 8.99 14.69
CA GLY A 234 -4.37 8.07 14.67
C GLY A 234 -4.53 6.85 15.61
N LEU A 235 -5.74 6.56 16.07
CA LEU A 235 -6.03 5.49 17.03
C LEU A 235 -6.66 4.24 16.37
N GLY A 236 -6.84 4.22 15.05
CA GLY A 236 -7.53 3.14 14.35
C GLY A 236 -7.01 1.74 14.70
N ILE A 237 -5.69 1.53 14.72
CA ILE A 237 -5.07 0.25 15.09
C ILE A 237 -5.34 -0.09 16.57
N ALA A 238 -5.19 0.87 17.47
CA ALA A 238 -5.40 0.67 18.90
C ALA A 238 -6.87 0.34 19.20
N ASN A 239 -7.80 1.08 18.60
CA ASN A 239 -9.24 0.84 18.73
C ASN A 239 -9.64 -0.54 18.19
N THR A 240 -9.13 -0.92 17.01
CA THR A 240 -9.39 -2.24 16.43
C THR A 240 -8.87 -3.37 17.32
N ARG A 241 -7.64 -3.25 17.83
CA ARG A 241 -7.07 -4.20 18.79
C ARG A 241 -7.96 -4.33 20.04
N THR A 242 -8.39 -3.20 20.58
CA THR A 242 -9.27 -3.18 21.78
C THR A 242 -10.62 -3.84 21.48
N ALA A 243 -11.24 -3.57 20.34
CA ALA A 243 -12.48 -4.21 19.92
C ALA A 243 -12.34 -5.74 19.85
N ILE A 244 -11.25 -6.25 19.24
CA ILE A 244 -10.96 -7.69 19.19
C ILE A 244 -10.82 -8.27 20.60
N GLN A 245 -10.05 -7.63 21.47
CA GLN A 245 -9.85 -8.08 22.85
C GLN A 245 -11.16 -8.06 23.65
N ALA A 246 -12.05 -7.12 23.37
CA ALA A 246 -13.37 -7.03 24.00
C ALA A 246 -14.45 -7.91 23.32
N GLY A 247 -14.12 -8.64 22.23
CA GLY A 247 -15.00 -9.67 21.69
C GLY A 247 -15.51 -9.44 20.26
N ALA A 248 -14.97 -8.49 19.51
CA ALA A 248 -15.20 -8.42 18.07
C ALA A 248 -14.63 -9.68 17.39
N ILE A 249 -15.40 -10.24 16.46
CA ILE A 249 -15.02 -11.45 15.71
C ILE A 249 -14.68 -11.16 14.25
N GLN A 250 -14.86 -9.93 13.82
CA GLN A 250 -14.51 -9.44 12.49
C GLN A 250 -14.05 -7.99 12.60
N VAL A 251 -13.10 -7.62 11.79
CA VAL A 251 -12.61 -6.24 11.67
C VAL A 251 -12.68 -5.79 10.23
N GLN A 252 -13.21 -4.58 10.05
CA GLN A 252 -13.34 -3.93 8.75
C GLN A 252 -12.33 -2.78 8.64
N GLY A 253 -11.78 -2.62 7.44
CA GLY A 253 -10.83 -1.58 7.13
C GLY A 253 -10.32 -1.72 5.70
N THR A 254 -9.25 -1.01 5.36
CA THR A 254 -8.64 -1.11 4.03
C THR A 254 -7.24 -1.69 4.12
N LEU A 255 -6.77 -2.37 3.07
CA LEU A 255 -5.46 -3.04 3.07
C LEU A 255 -4.32 -2.13 3.50
N ILE A 256 -4.33 -0.88 3.03
CA ILE A 256 -3.24 0.08 3.24
C ILE A 256 -3.68 1.35 3.99
N GLY A 257 -4.86 1.34 4.60
CA GLY A 257 -5.36 2.45 5.41
C GLY A 257 -5.94 3.62 4.62
N THR A 258 -6.26 3.45 3.33
CA THR A 258 -6.95 4.45 2.50
C THR A 258 -8.40 4.66 2.93
N GLY A 259 -9.02 5.78 2.54
CA GLY A 259 -10.41 6.10 2.82
C GLY A 259 -10.66 7.59 3.03
N GLU A 260 -11.88 7.92 3.40
CA GLU A 260 -12.24 9.32 3.68
C GLU A 260 -11.37 9.96 4.77
N ARG A 261 -11.11 11.25 4.65
CA ARG A 261 -10.37 12.09 5.60
C ARG A 261 -8.95 11.54 5.87
N CYS A 262 -8.73 10.95 7.07
CA CYS A 262 -7.44 10.34 7.47
C CYS A 262 -7.37 8.83 7.19
N GLY A 263 -8.36 8.29 6.47
CA GLY A 263 -8.44 6.90 6.08
C GLY A 263 -9.06 5.97 7.12
N ASN A 264 -9.07 4.70 6.79
CA ASN A 264 -9.53 3.59 7.63
C ASN A 264 -8.38 2.98 8.44
N VAL A 265 -8.71 2.04 9.30
CA VAL A 265 -7.69 1.18 9.89
C VAL A 265 -6.97 0.38 8.79
N ASN A 266 -5.64 0.31 8.91
CA ASN A 266 -4.80 -0.46 8.00
C ASN A 266 -4.82 -1.94 8.38
N LEU A 267 -5.50 -2.78 7.57
CA LEU A 267 -5.67 -4.20 7.86
C LEU A 267 -4.37 -5.00 7.82
N THR A 268 -3.42 -4.64 6.95
CA THR A 268 -2.13 -5.34 6.90
C THR A 268 -1.33 -5.09 8.18
N THR A 269 -1.39 -3.89 8.73
CA THR A 269 -0.77 -3.58 10.01
C THR A 269 -1.45 -4.32 11.17
N VAL A 270 -2.79 -4.35 11.21
CA VAL A 270 -3.55 -5.08 12.24
C VAL A 270 -3.22 -6.57 12.22
N ALA A 271 -3.28 -7.19 11.04
CA ALA A 271 -3.02 -8.62 10.87
C ALA A 271 -1.62 -9.00 11.40
N ALA A 272 -0.58 -8.31 10.96
CA ALA A 272 0.77 -8.59 11.41
C ALA A 272 0.96 -8.30 12.91
N ALA A 273 0.55 -7.11 13.36
CA ALA A 273 0.81 -6.69 14.74
C ALA A 273 0.16 -7.60 15.78
N MET A 274 -1.06 -8.07 15.52
CA MET A 274 -1.78 -8.91 16.47
C MET A 274 -1.45 -10.40 16.32
N GLN A 275 -1.34 -10.90 15.10
CA GLN A 275 -1.09 -12.32 14.88
C GLN A 275 0.31 -12.73 15.31
N LEU A 276 1.34 -11.92 15.03
CA LEU A 276 2.71 -12.19 15.49
C LEU A 276 2.87 -12.08 17.02
N ARG A 277 1.95 -11.41 17.70
CA ARG A 277 1.90 -11.34 19.16
C ARG A 277 1.04 -12.44 19.80
N GLY A 278 0.40 -13.29 18.97
CA GLY A 278 -0.52 -14.32 19.46
C GLY A 278 -1.83 -13.77 20.05
N GLU A 279 -2.21 -12.55 19.73
CA GLU A 279 -3.42 -11.90 20.28
C GLU A 279 -4.68 -12.27 19.47
N ALA A 280 -4.52 -12.50 18.16
CA ALA A 280 -5.58 -12.95 17.26
C ALA A 280 -4.97 -13.81 16.14
N GLU A 281 -5.81 -14.60 15.48
CA GLU A 281 -5.47 -15.36 14.28
C GLU A 281 -6.42 -14.93 13.16
N PHE A 282 -5.86 -14.41 12.07
CA PHE A 282 -6.61 -13.92 10.92
C PHE A 282 -6.45 -14.86 9.72
N VAL A 283 -5.23 -15.31 9.47
CA VAL A 283 -4.86 -16.16 8.35
C VAL A 283 -3.87 -17.22 8.83
N SER A 284 -3.58 -18.22 8.01
CA SER A 284 -2.53 -19.18 8.35
C SER A 284 -1.16 -18.49 8.47
N ARG A 285 -0.25 -19.08 9.24
CA ARG A 285 1.13 -18.55 9.37
C ARG A 285 1.85 -18.48 8.02
N GLU A 286 1.56 -19.42 7.16
CA GLU A 286 2.10 -19.47 5.81
C GLU A 286 1.55 -18.32 4.94
N ALA A 287 0.24 -18.08 4.98
CA ALA A 287 -0.36 -16.95 4.28
C ALA A 287 0.18 -15.60 4.76
N LEU A 288 0.48 -15.46 6.06
CA LEU A 288 1.03 -14.21 6.63
C LEU A 288 2.37 -13.82 5.97
N THR A 289 3.17 -14.77 5.49
CA THR A 289 4.40 -14.48 4.73
C THR A 289 4.13 -13.78 3.38
N GLY A 290 2.88 -13.77 2.91
CA GLY A 290 2.45 -13.03 1.73
C GLY A 290 2.02 -11.56 2.00
N LEU A 291 2.05 -11.11 3.26
CA LEU A 291 1.46 -9.82 3.67
C LEU A 291 2.09 -8.61 2.99
N THR A 292 3.43 -8.54 2.93
CA THR A 292 4.13 -7.43 2.26
C THR A 292 3.79 -7.40 0.77
N LYS A 293 3.73 -8.56 0.11
CA LYS A 293 3.34 -8.67 -1.30
C LYS A 293 1.91 -8.19 -1.53
N LEU A 294 0.96 -8.55 -0.66
CA LEU A 294 -0.43 -8.07 -0.73
C LEU A 294 -0.51 -6.55 -0.59
N ALA A 295 0.17 -5.97 0.42
CA ALA A 295 0.18 -4.52 0.61
C ALA A 295 0.78 -3.79 -0.59
N HIS A 296 1.92 -4.26 -1.13
CA HIS A 296 2.55 -3.67 -2.31
C HIS A 296 1.66 -3.80 -3.55
N SER A 297 0.93 -4.91 -3.70
CA SER A 297 -0.07 -5.06 -4.77
C SER A 297 -1.20 -4.03 -4.64
N ALA A 298 -1.65 -3.73 -3.42
CA ALA A 298 -2.64 -2.68 -3.20
C ALA A 298 -2.10 -1.28 -3.55
N TYR A 299 -0.89 -0.93 -3.07
CA TYR A 299 -0.25 0.34 -3.47
C TYR A 299 -0.15 0.46 -4.99
N ALA A 300 0.36 -0.57 -5.67
CA ALA A 300 0.50 -0.57 -7.12
C ALA A 300 -0.85 -0.46 -7.85
N ALA A 301 -1.89 -1.16 -7.38
CA ALA A 301 -3.22 -1.14 -7.97
C ALA A 301 -3.86 0.25 -7.91
N PHE A 302 -3.57 1.03 -6.86
CA PHE A 302 -4.00 2.41 -6.69
C PHE A 302 -3.03 3.46 -7.29
N GLY A 303 -1.94 3.03 -7.93
CA GLY A 303 -0.93 3.95 -8.46
C GLY A 303 -0.14 4.69 -7.38
N LEU A 304 -0.06 4.13 -6.18
CA LEU A 304 0.66 4.67 -5.04
C LEU A 304 1.98 3.95 -4.80
N GLU A 305 2.91 4.65 -4.16
CA GLU A 305 4.13 4.04 -3.62
C GLU A 305 4.00 3.85 -2.11
N PRO A 306 4.51 2.72 -1.56
CA PRO A 306 4.52 2.53 -0.11
C PRO A 306 5.29 3.65 0.58
N PRO A 307 4.70 4.37 1.55
CA PRO A 307 5.45 5.34 2.35
C PRO A 307 6.65 4.67 3.01
N HIS A 308 7.81 5.36 3.00
CA HIS A 308 9.05 4.78 3.54
C HIS A 308 8.89 4.24 4.96
N GLY A 309 8.17 4.97 5.82
CA GLY A 309 7.90 4.59 7.21
C GLY A 309 6.56 3.89 7.42
N ALA A 310 5.92 3.35 6.37
CA ALA A 310 4.70 2.57 6.57
C ALA A 310 4.98 1.36 7.46
N PRO A 311 4.24 1.18 8.56
CA PRO A 311 4.46 0.05 9.45
C PRO A 311 4.44 -1.28 8.70
N ILE A 312 5.40 -2.16 9.00
CA ILE A 312 5.51 -3.55 8.49
C ILE A 312 5.92 -3.63 7.02
N VAL A 313 5.32 -2.86 6.12
CA VAL A 313 5.40 -3.04 4.66
C VAL A 313 6.23 -1.97 3.95
N GLY A 314 6.54 -0.88 4.64
CA GLY A 314 7.34 0.21 4.08
C GLY A 314 8.81 -0.18 3.90
N PRO A 315 9.53 0.41 2.92
CA PRO A 315 10.95 0.12 2.69
C PRO A 315 11.84 0.33 3.92
N GLY A 316 11.41 1.20 4.85
CA GLY A 316 12.12 1.48 6.10
C GLY A 316 11.66 0.70 7.32
N ALA A 317 10.60 -0.12 7.21
CA ALA A 317 9.96 -0.74 8.36
C ALA A 317 10.90 -1.63 9.21
N PHE A 318 11.83 -2.32 8.56
CA PHE A 318 12.84 -3.18 9.18
C PHE A 318 14.26 -2.69 8.86
N GLY A 319 14.40 -1.39 8.61
CA GLY A 319 15.64 -0.77 8.21
C GLY A 319 16.41 -0.19 9.37
N THR A 320 17.74 -0.31 9.33
CA THR A 320 18.66 0.29 10.29
C THR A 320 19.63 1.24 9.57
N TRP A 321 19.55 2.55 9.89
CA TRP A 321 20.31 3.61 9.23
C TRP A 321 21.37 4.26 10.12
N ALA A 322 21.19 4.29 11.44
CA ALA A 322 22.13 4.94 12.36
C ALA A 322 23.38 4.07 12.58
N GLY A 323 24.57 4.68 12.50
CA GLY A 323 25.84 3.95 12.58
C GLY A 323 26.02 3.12 13.86
N MET A 324 25.48 3.60 14.99
CA MET A 324 25.51 2.88 16.26
C MET A 324 24.62 1.64 16.23
N HIS A 325 23.42 1.77 15.65
CA HIS A 325 22.47 0.67 15.49
C HIS A 325 23.00 -0.39 14.51
N GLY A 326 23.56 0.01 13.37
CA GLY A 326 24.19 -0.92 12.43
C GLY A 326 25.35 -1.71 13.02
N SER A 327 26.16 -1.07 13.90
CA SER A 327 27.23 -1.78 14.62
C SER A 327 26.68 -2.81 15.61
N SER A 328 25.57 -2.50 16.28
CA SER A 328 24.90 -3.43 17.20
C SER A 328 24.21 -4.57 16.45
N GLU A 329 23.49 -4.27 15.37
CA GLU A 329 22.81 -5.23 14.51
C GLU A 329 23.79 -6.27 13.94
N ARG A 330 25.00 -5.84 13.55
CA ARG A 330 26.05 -6.77 13.10
C ARG A 330 26.50 -7.74 14.20
N LYS A 331 26.53 -7.30 15.48
CA LYS A 331 26.97 -8.14 16.62
C LYS A 331 25.84 -9.02 17.15
N ASN A 332 24.61 -8.54 17.05
CA ASN A 332 23.41 -9.21 17.52
C ASN A 332 22.28 -8.95 16.50
N PRO A 333 22.18 -9.76 15.43
CA PRO A 333 21.15 -9.63 14.42
C PRO A 333 19.73 -9.66 15.03
N GLY A 334 18.89 -8.71 14.62
CA GLY A 334 17.55 -8.56 15.15
C GLY A 334 17.42 -7.73 16.43
N ALA A 335 18.52 -7.13 16.92
CA ALA A 335 18.52 -6.35 18.17
C ALA A 335 17.53 -5.16 18.18
N TYR A 336 17.20 -4.65 16.99
CA TYR A 336 16.28 -3.51 16.81
C TYR A 336 14.97 -3.91 16.11
N LEU A 337 14.77 -5.21 15.87
CA LEU A 337 13.56 -5.72 15.24
C LEU A 337 12.57 -6.19 16.33
N TRP A 338 11.31 -5.83 16.17
CA TRP A 338 10.23 -6.29 17.05
C TRP A 338 9.70 -7.68 16.66
N CYS A 339 9.94 -8.10 15.41
CA CYS A 339 9.67 -9.45 14.89
C CYS A 339 10.67 -9.80 13.79
N ASP A 340 10.70 -11.07 13.39
CA ASP A 340 11.42 -11.52 12.20
C ASP A 340 10.69 -11.04 10.93
N PRO A 341 11.31 -10.22 10.07
CA PRO A 341 10.72 -9.73 8.83
C PRO A 341 10.27 -10.84 7.87
N ALA A 342 10.92 -12.00 7.89
CA ALA A 342 10.55 -13.14 7.05
C ALA A 342 9.12 -13.62 7.32
N LEU A 343 8.61 -13.44 8.55
CA LEU A 343 7.24 -13.82 8.92
C LEU A 343 6.15 -13.00 8.21
N VAL A 344 6.50 -11.85 7.64
CA VAL A 344 5.61 -10.98 6.86
C VAL A 344 6.07 -10.83 5.40
N GLY A 345 7.01 -11.67 4.96
CA GLY A 345 7.47 -11.74 3.58
C GLY A 345 8.39 -10.61 3.15
N THR A 346 9.24 -10.12 4.05
CA THR A 346 10.29 -9.14 3.75
C THR A 346 11.59 -9.52 4.43
N SER A 347 12.62 -8.70 4.28
CA SER A 347 13.94 -8.91 4.88
C SER A 347 14.42 -7.61 5.57
N PRO A 348 15.36 -7.71 6.53
CA PRO A 348 15.98 -6.53 7.11
C PRO A 348 16.69 -5.72 6.03
N THR A 349 16.53 -4.40 6.06
CA THR A 349 17.20 -3.49 5.13
C THR A 349 18.27 -2.71 5.87
N ILE A 350 19.47 -2.67 5.31
CA ILE A 350 20.56 -1.82 5.78
C ILE A 350 20.67 -0.67 4.79
N GLY A 351 20.33 0.53 5.26
CA GLY A 351 20.34 1.70 4.40
C GLY A 351 21.58 2.56 4.59
N VAL A 352 21.91 3.32 3.55
CA VAL A 352 22.94 4.36 3.56
C VAL A 352 22.28 5.72 3.52
N SER A 353 22.45 6.52 4.57
CA SER A 353 21.92 7.88 4.70
C SER A 353 23.04 8.86 5.06
N ALA A 354 22.73 10.15 5.10
CA ALA A 354 23.64 11.20 5.56
C ALA A 354 24.18 10.97 6.99
N GLN A 355 23.48 10.18 7.80
CA GLN A 355 23.91 9.84 9.17
C GLN A 355 24.60 8.46 9.27
N SER A 356 24.75 7.76 8.15
CA SER A 356 25.42 6.46 8.10
C SER A 356 26.92 6.63 8.20
N GLY A 357 27.53 5.87 9.07
CA GLY A 357 28.99 5.78 9.16
C GLY A 357 29.56 4.74 8.20
N ARG A 358 30.91 4.66 8.15
CA ARG A 358 31.66 3.65 7.35
C ARG A 358 31.18 2.21 7.59
N ALA A 359 30.74 1.90 8.81
CA ALA A 359 30.26 0.56 9.16
C ALA A 359 29.02 0.15 8.36
N ASN A 360 28.07 1.07 8.15
CA ASN A 360 26.89 0.80 7.34
C ASN A 360 27.24 0.60 5.87
N ILE A 361 28.14 1.41 5.33
CA ILE A 361 28.67 1.26 3.96
C ILE A 361 29.30 -0.13 3.78
N MET A 362 30.18 -0.52 4.69
CA MET A 362 30.84 -1.82 4.65
C MET A 362 29.82 -2.97 4.74
N GLN A 363 28.87 -2.87 5.66
CA GLN A 363 27.87 -3.91 5.85
C GLN A 363 26.93 -4.05 4.64
N LEU A 364 26.45 -2.94 4.08
CA LEU A 364 25.63 -2.98 2.86
C LEU A 364 26.45 -3.48 1.67
N SER A 365 27.70 -3.08 1.53
CA SER A 365 28.56 -3.56 0.45
C SER A 365 28.82 -5.07 0.53
N GLU A 366 28.95 -5.62 1.74
CA GLU A 366 29.09 -7.05 1.99
C GLU A 366 27.81 -7.82 1.63
N SER A 367 26.64 -7.31 2.06
CA SER A 367 25.34 -7.95 1.74
C SER A 367 25.03 -7.98 0.24
N LEU A 368 25.55 -7.01 -0.52
CA LEU A 368 25.42 -6.94 -1.98
C LEU A 368 26.52 -7.70 -2.75
N GLY A 369 27.38 -8.44 -2.04
CA GLY A 369 28.44 -9.24 -2.65
C GLY A 369 29.64 -8.44 -3.20
N VAL A 370 29.80 -7.18 -2.77
CA VAL A 370 30.88 -6.26 -3.19
C VAL A 370 31.60 -5.63 -1.98
N PRO A 371 32.20 -6.44 -1.09
CA PRO A 371 32.66 -5.99 0.21
C PRO A 371 33.78 -4.92 0.08
N LEU A 372 33.58 -3.80 0.78
CA LEU A 372 34.55 -2.72 0.89
C LEU A 372 35.29 -2.77 2.25
N ASN A 373 36.58 -2.48 2.27
CA ASN A 373 37.27 -2.20 3.51
C ASN A 373 37.01 -0.76 3.99
N SER A 374 37.48 -0.42 5.19
CA SER A 374 37.24 0.90 5.80
C SER A 374 37.76 2.09 4.99
N VAL A 375 38.91 1.92 4.28
CA VAL A 375 39.50 2.97 3.43
C VAL A 375 38.66 3.17 2.17
N GLN A 376 38.25 2.08 1.53
CA GLN A 376 37.39 2.10 0.34
C GLN A 376 36.02 2.65 0.66
N ALA A 377 35.43 2.28 1.80
CA ALA A 377 34.15 2.82 2.26
C ALA A 377 34.20 4.35 2.46
N GLN A 378 35.31 4.85 3.05
CA GLN A 378 35.52 6.29 3.19
C GLN A 378 35.69 6.97 1.83
N ALA A 379 36.47 6.40 0.93
CA ALA A 379 36.68 6.94 -0.42
C ALA A 379 35.34 7.00 -1.21
N LEU A 380 34.51 5.98 -1.09
CA LEU A 380 33.16 5.97 -1.70
C LEU A 380 32.29 7.11 -1.15
N MET A 381 32.29 7.30 0.17
CA MET A 381 31.50 8.37 0.81
C MET A 381 31.96 9.75 0.35
N ASP A 382 33.25 9.99 0.30
CA ASP A 382 33.84 11.28 -0.08
C ASP A 382 33.61 11.60 -1.56
N ALA A 383 33.75 10.60 -2.44
CA ALA A 383 33.53 10.74 -3.88
C ALA A 383 32.03 10.90 -4.25
N ASN A 384 31.14 10.39 -3.42
CA ASN A 384 29.71 10.35 -3.72
C ASN A 384 28.85 11.07 -2.67
N ARG A 385 29.39 12.11 -2.04
CA ARG A 385 28.73 12.84 -0.95
C ARG A 385 27.30 13.27 -1.29
N THR A 386 27.10 13.85 -2.47
CA THR A 386 25.78 14.29 -2.94
C THR A 386 24.78 13.13 -3.04
N MET A 387 25.21 11.96 -3.51
CA MET A 387 24.38 10.74 -3.57
C MET A 387 24.02 10.23 -2.16
N VAL A 388 24.97 10.27 -1.21
CA VAL A 388 24.76 9.84 0.17
C VAL A 388 23.80 10.81 0.89
N GLU A 389 24.09 12.11 0.87
CA GLU A 389 23.32 13.14 1.54
C GLU A 389 21.92 13.32 0.93
N GLY A 390 21.79 13.19 -0.39
CA GLY A 390 20.53 13.23 -1.12
C GLY A 390 19.72 11.93 -1.08
N GLY A 391 20.19 10.92 -0.34
CA GLY A 391 19.48 9.64 -0.18
C GLY A 391 19.37 8.83 -1.47
N GLY A 392 20.28 9.03 -2.45
CA GLY A 392 20.29 8.27 -3.70
C GLY A 392 20.52 6.79 -3.45
N TYR A 393 21.46 6.45 -2.59
CA TYR A 393 21.75 5.05 -2.22
C TYR A 393 20.68 4.42 -1.30
N THR A 394 19.96 5.23 -0.55
CA THR A 394 18.77 4.76 0.17
C THR A 394 17.62 4.42 -0.79
N ALA A 395 17.53 5.14 -1.90
CA ALA A 395 16.51 4.92 -2.91
C ALA A 395 16.85 3.79 -3.90
N SER A 396 18.15 3.41 -3.99
CA SER A 396 18.62 2.41 -4.95
C SER A 396 19.85 1.65 -4.45
N GLU A 397 19.65 0.41 -4.05
CA GLU A 397 20.74 -0.53 -3.75
C GLU A 397 21.56 -0.86 -5.00
N VAL A 398 20.93 -0.85 -6.17
CA VAL A 398 21.59 -1.07 -7.45
C VAL A 398 22.63 0.01 -7.73
N SER A 399 22.26 1.29 -7.59
CA SER A 399 23.22 2.40 -7.73
C SER A 399 24.34 2.34 -6.68
N PHE A 400 24.03 1.89 -5.46
CA PHE A 400 25.05 1.69 -4.44
C PHE A 400 26.01 0.54 -4.80
N ARG A 401 25.48 -0.63 -5.25
CA ARG A 401 26.32 -1.77 -5.71
C ARG A 401 27.26 -1.35 -6.83
N LEU A 402 26.75 -0.63 -7.83
CA LEU A 402 27.56 -0.11 -8.93
C LEU A 402 28.65 0.87 -8.44
N ALA A 403 28.34 1.72 -7.47
CA ALA A 403 29.32 2.63 -6.88
C ALA A 403 30.43 1.88 -6.13
N CYS A 404 30.10 0.81 -5.40
CA CYS A 404 31.06 -0.08 -4.77
C CYS A 404 31.98 -0.74 -5.82
N MET A 405 31.40 -1.27 -6.91
CA MET A 405 32.17 -1.89 -7.98
C MET A 405 33.09 -0.90 -8.70
N ARG A 406 32.64 0.36 -8.90
CA ARG A 406 33.49 1.43 -9.42
C ARG A 406 34.69 1.71 -8.47
N THR A 407 34.42 1.78 -7.16
CA THR A 407 35.45 2.00 -6.14
C THR A 407 36.48 0.87 -6.10
N LEU A 408 36.06 -0.36 -6.37
CA LEU A 408 36.91 -1.54 -6.45
C LEU A 408 37.62 -1.68 -7.82
N GLY A 409 37.23 -0.90 -8.84
CA GLY A 409 37.68 -1.08 -10.22
C GLY A 409 37.20 -2.39 -10.84
N SER A 410 36.14 -2.99 -10.31
CA SER A 410 35.58 -4.27 -10.76
C SER A 410 34.36 -4.14 -11.68
N LEU A 411 33.85 -2.92 -11.88
CA LEU A 411 32.79 -2.69 -12.86
C LEU A 411 33.34 -2.82 -14.28
N GLY A 412 32.64 -3.54 -15.13
CA GLY A 412 33.04 -3.68 -16.53
C GLY A 412 33.17 -2.33 -17.23
N ASN A 413 34.21 -2.20 -18.06
CA ASN A 413 34.44 -0.96 -18.83
C ASN A 413 33.64 -0.96 -20.13
N TRP A 414 32.31 -1.00 -20.02
CA TRP A 414 31.44 -0.99 -21.20
C TRP A 414 31.42 0.37 -21.88
N PHE A 415 31.05 1.41 -21.13
CA PHE A 415 31.02 2.79 -21.62
C PHE A 415 31.08 3.81 -20.49
N SER A 416 31.42 5.04 -20.84
CA SER A 416 31.31 6.19 -19.95
C SER A 416 30.81 7.41 -20.74
N VAL A 417 30.16 8.35 -20.04
CA VAL A 417 29.71 9.61 -20.63
C VAL A 417 30.82 10.65 -20.50
N LYS A 418 31.39 11.09 -21.63
CA LYS A 418 32.43 12.14 -21.69
C LYS A 418 31.82 13.54 -21.64
N GLY A 419 30.65 13.72 -22.20
CA GLY A 419 29.93 15.00 -22.24
C GLY A 419 28.52 14.84 -22.74
N TRP A 420 27.67 15.78 -22.38
CA TRP A 420 26.27 15.78 -22.77
C TRP A 420 25.70 17.19 -22.86
N ARG A 421 24.62 17.36 -23.64
CA ARG A 421 23.82 18.58 -23.73
C ARG A 421 22.36 18.18 -24.00
N VAL A 422 21.42 18.89 -23.37
CA VAL A 422 19.99 18.76 -23.66
C VAL A 422 19.49 20.15 -24.08
N PHE A 423 18.89 20.24 -25.23
CA PHE A 423 18.17 21.39 -25.72
C PHE A 423 16.68 21.15 -25.52
N ASP A 424 16.02 22.11 -24.90
CA ASP A 424 14.57 22.11 -24.66
C ASP A 424 14.07 23.50 -25.11
N GLU A 425 13.53 23.54 -26.31
CA GLU A 425 13.08 24.76 -26.98
C GLU A 425 11.58 24.67 -27.23
N SER A 426 10.86 25.75 -26.99
CA SER A 426 9.46 25.89 -27.37
C SER A 426 9.30 27.10 -28.29
N ASP A 427 8.52 26.93 -29.36
CA ASP A 427 8.16 28.01 -30.26
C ASP A 427 6.91 28.79 -29.75
N GLU A 428 6.63 29.93 -30.39
CA GLU A 428 5.49 30.79 -30.06
C GLU A 428 4.12 30.12 -30.35
N ILE A 429 4.10 29.02 -31.10
CA ILE A 429 2.88 28.31 -31.53
C ILE A 429 2.62 27.08 -30.65
N GLY A 430 3.48 26.85 -29.63
CA GLY A 430 3.36 25.71 -28.70
C GLY A 430 4.03 24.42 -29.20
N GLY A 431 4.80 24.48 -30.27
CA GLY A 431 5.71 23.40 -30.71
C GLY A 431 6.86 23.30 -29.72
N ARG A 432 7.18 22.08 -29.24
CA ARG A 432 8.29 21.83 -28.33
C ARG A 432 9.29 20.91 -28.99
N PHE A 433 10.55 21.31 -28.99
CA PHE A 433 11.67 20.57 -29.56
C PHE A 433 12.66 20.22 -28.44
N ILE A 434 12.79 18.93 -28.15
CA ILE A 434 13.70 18.45 -27.11
C ILE A 434 14.69 17.49 -27.75
N GLN A 435 15.98 17.80 -27.63
CA GLN A 435 17.04 17.01 -28.21
C GLN A 435 18.20 16.82 -27.22
N ALA A 436 18.68 15.58 -27.09
CA ALA A 436 19.88 15.24 -26.33
C ALA A 436 21.04 14.91 -27.25
N PHE A 437 22.21 15.44 -26.92
CA PHE A 437 23.52 15.09 -27.53
C PHE A 437 24.38 14.48 -26.44
N ILE A 438 24.91 13.29 -26.69
CA ILE A 438 25.75 12.58 -25.73
C ILE A 438 27.03 12.12 -26.42
N THR A 439 28.18 12.43 -25.81
CA THR A 439 29.48 11.90 -26.24
C THR A 439 29.89 10.79 -25.30
N LEU A 440 30.08 9.60 -25.83
CA LEU A 440 30.40 8.37 -25.11
C LEU A 440 31.85 7.99 -25.38
N ILE A 441 32.49 7.37 -24.39
CA ILE A 441 33.65 6.53 -24.58
C ILE A 441 33.18 5.09 -24.43
N ILE A 442 33.35 4.26 -25.45
CA ILE A 442 32.90 2.88 -25.50
C ILE A 442 34.12 1.97 -25.44
N GLY A 443 34.15 1.05 -24.46
CA GLY A 443 35.34 0.25 -24.17
C GLY A 443 36.53 1.14 -23.72
N GLU A 444 37.71 0.87 -24.24
CA GLU A 444 38.92 1.56 -23.81
C GLU A 444 39.16 2.92 -24.50
N SER A 445 38.68 3.13 -25.73
CA SER A 445 39.09 4.30 -26.51
C SER A 445 38.14 4.78 -27.59
N THR A 446 37.06 4.07 -27.92
CA THR A 446 36.14 4.47 -28.99
C THR A 446 35.28 5.64 -28.54
N VAL A 447 35.44 6.80 -29.19
CA VAL A 447 34.61 7.99 -28.90
C VAL A 447 33.48 8.06 -29.92
N ALA A 448 32.24 8.04 -29.46
CA ALA A 448 31.06 8.17 -30.26
C ALA A 448 30.21 9.35 -29.75
N THR A 449 29.66 10.14 -30.70
CA THR A 449 28.69 11.19 -30.36
C THR A 449 27.35 10.82 -30.97
N THR A 450 26.34 10.80 -30.16
CA THR A 450 24.98 10.43 -30.52
C THR A 450 24.01 11.55 -30.22
N ARG A 451 22.88 11.59 -30.96
CA ARG A 451 21.79 12.54 -30.71
C ARG A 451 20.45 11.85 -30.91
N ALA A 452 19.45 12.31 -30.16
CA ALA A 452 18.07 11.89 -30.36
C ALA A 452 17.09 12.97 -29.90
N GLU A 453 15.92 12.96 -30.53
CA GLU A 453 14.77 13.74 -30.15
C GLU A 453 13.85 12.90 -29.23
N GLY A 454 13.22 13.57 -28.29
CA GLY A 454 12.32 12.92 -27.33
C GLY A 454 11.11 13.77 -26.98
N ALA A 455 10.09 13.11 -26.41
CA ALA A 455 8.91 13.78 -25.85
C ALA A 455 9.23 14.60 -24.59
N GLY A 456 10.37 14.34 -23.97
CA GLY A 456 10.93 15.03 -22.81
C GLY A 456 12.43 14.77 -22.67
N PRO A 457 13.12 15.47 -21.74
CA PRO A 457 14.57 15.30 -21.55
C PRO A 457 15.00 13.86 -21.26
N VAL A 458 14.26 13.14 -20.41
CA VAL A 458 14.52 11.73 -20.06
C VAL A 458 14.41 10.82 -21.27
N ASP A 459 13.39 11.00 -22.11
CA ASP A 459 13.19 10.22 -23.34
C ASP A 459 14.29 10.52 -24.36
N ALA A 460 14.63 11.79 -24.55
CA ALA A 460 15.72 12.21 -25.45
C ALA A 460 17.07 11.62 -25.02
N ILE A 461 17.42 11.68 -23.72
CA ILE A 461 18.64 11.09 -23.14
C ILE A 461 18.65 9.56 -23.36
N THR A 462 17.53 8.88 -23.04
CA THR A 462 17.43 7.41 -23.18
C THR A 462 17.61 6.99 -24.65
N LYS A 463 16.92 7.67 -25.58
CA LYS A 463 17.03 7.40 -27.03
C LYS A 463 18.43 7.69 -27.57
N ALA A 464 19.08 8.76 -27.11
CA ALA A 464 20.44 9.08 -27.51
C ALA A 464 21.43 8.00 -27.06
N LEU A 465 21.34 7.53 -25.82
CA LEU A 465 22.17 6.42 -25.32
C LEU A 465 21.94 5.15 -26.14
N ARG A 466 20.68 4.76 -26.36
CA ARG A 466 20.33 3.57 -27.14
C ARG A 466 20.81 3.64 -28.58
N GLY A 467 20.67 4.79 -29.24
CA GLY A 467 21.04 4.97 -30.62
C GLY A 467 22.49 4.57 -30.95
N GLU A 468 23.36 4.59 -29.94
CA GLU A 468 24.74 4.13 -30.09
C GLU A 468 25.00 2.82 -29.38
N LEU A 469 24.59 2.70 -28.08
CA LEU A 469 24.95 1.57 -27.24
C LEU A 469 24.30 0.25 -27.68
N ASP A 470 23.11 0.28 -28.26
CA ASP A 470 22.43 -0.94 -28.77
C ASP A 470 23.22 -1.60 -29.90
N LYS A 471 24.06 -0.84 -30.65
CA LYS A 471 24.96 -1.38 -31.69
C LYS A 471 26.11 -2.19 -31.10
N TRP A 472 26.60 -1.79 -29.92
CA TRP A 472 27.72 -2.43 -29.25
C TRP A 472 27.28 -3.50 -28.26
N TYR A 473 26.11 -3.33 -27.68
CA TYR A 473 25.57 -4.19 -26.62
C TYR A 473 24.13 -4.62 -26.93
N PRO A 474 23.93 -5.63 -27.79
CA PRO A 474 22.58 -6.08 -28.18
C PRO A 474 21.66 -6.48 -27.02
N ALA A 475 22.23 -6.85 -25.87
CA ALA A 475 21.46 -7.17 -24.66
C ALA A 475 20.60 -5.99 -24.18
N LEU A 476 21.01 -4.74 -24.46
CA LEU A 476 20.24 -3.55 -24.08
C LEU A 476 18.86 -3.47 -24.75
N ALA A 477 18.66 -4.13 -25.89
CA ALA A 477 17.37 -4.17 -26.56
C ALA A 477 16.25 -4.83 -25.72
N GLN A 478 16.61 -5.68 -24.76
CA GLN A 478 15.68 -6.36 -23.87
C GLN A 478 15.24 -5.48 -22.68
N MET A 479 16.03 -4.46 -22.35
CA MET A 479 15.76 -3.57 -21.24
C MET A 479 14.80 -2.44 -21.64
N ARG A 480 13.86 -2.10 -20.78
CA ARG A 480 12.91 -0.99 -20.97
C ARG A 480 12.91 -0.09 -19.73
N LEU A 481 12.90 1.22 -19.96
CA LEU A 481 12.61 2.20 -18.90
C LEU A 481 11.10 2.12 -18.62
N GLY A 482 10.72 1.83 -17.39
CA GLY A 482 9.35 1.77 -16.92
C GLY A 482 8.86 3.15 -16.47
N THR A 483 9.12 3.50 -15.24
CA THR A 483 8.73 4.78 -14.64
C THR A 483 9.94 5.55 -14.16
N PHE A 484 9.78 6.87 -13.99
CA PHE A 484 10.75 7.67 -13.24
C PHE A 484 10.03 8.64 -12.30
N THR A 485 10.66 8.97 -11.18
CA THR A 485 10.16 9.95 -10.22
C THR A 485 11.20 11.02 -9.96
N VAL A 486 10.75 12.23 -9.68
CA VAL A 486 11.60 13.37 -9.36
C VAL A 486 11.21 13.93 -8.01
N ARG A 487 12.17 14.07 -7.11
CA ARG A 487 11.96 14.62 -5.78
C ARG A 487 12.94 15.75 -5.51
N ALA A 488 12.44 16.95 -5.20
CA ALA A 488 13.25 18.02 -4.66
C ALA A 488 13.70 17.66 -3.22
N LEU A 489 14.97 17.88 -2.91
CA LEU A 489 15.60 17.46 -1.65
C LEU A 489 15.70 18.63 -0.65
N ASP A 490 15.89 19.84 -1.13
CA ASP A 490 16.10 21.03 -0.30
C ASP A 490 14.80 21.82 -0.13
N ILE A 491 14.05 21.51 0.93
CA ILE A 491 12.82 22.24 1.29
C ILE A 491 13.15 23.66 1.84
N ARG A 492 14.40 23.90 2.25
CA ARG A 492 14.84 25.18 2.86
C ARG A 492 15.39 26.19 1.86
N ALA A 493 15.76 25.75 0.68
CA ALA A 493 16.23 26.65 -0.35
C ALA A 493 15.01 27.34 -1.00
N HIS A 494 14.74 28.57 -0.61
CA HIS A 494 14.02 29.52 -1.46
C HIS A 494 14.81 29.82 -2.74
N ASP A 495 15.74 28.94 -3.10
CA ASP A 495 16.72 29.08 -4.16
C ASP A 495 16.41 28.05 -5.27
N SER A 496 16.48 28.51 -6.50
CA SER A 496 16.32 27.69 -7.71
C SER A 496 17.42 26.61 -7.88
N ALA A 497 18.43 26.60 -7.02
CA ALA A 497 19.56 25.66 -7.02
C ALA A 497 19.33 24.40 -6.14
N ALA A 498 18.09 24.10 -5.76
CA ALA A 498 17.78 22.90 -4.96
C ALA A 498 18.24 21.62 -5.65
N HIS A 499 18.85 20.71 -4.88
CA HIS A 499 19.15 19.38 -5.38
C HIS A 499 17.88 18.58 -5.64
N VAL A 500 17.91 17.80 -6.71
CA VAL A 500 16.83 16.87 -7.04
C VAL A 500 17.40 15.45 -7.04
N ARG A 501 16.56 14.52 -6.60
CA ARG A 501 16.78 13.09 -6.79
C ARG A 501 15.85 12.58 -7.88
N VAL A 502 16.43 11.94 -8.87
CA VAL A 502 15.70 11.19 -9.90
C VAL A 502 15.89 9.71 -9.60
N THR A 503 14.79 8.95 -9.52
CA THR A 503 14.83 7.49 -9.55
C THR A 503 14.21 7.01 -10.85
N ALA A 504 14.83 6.01 -11.47
CA ALA A 504 14.37 5.39 -12.71
C ALA A 504 14.19 3.89 -12.50
N SER A 505 13.02 3.36 -12.84
CA SER A 505 12.77 1.92 -12.81
C SER A 505 12.95 1.32 -14.20
N PHE A 506 13.52 0.14 -14.23
CA PHE A 506 13.76 -0.62 -15.45
C PHE A 506 13.19 -2.02 -15.31
N ASN A 507 12.84 -2.62 -16.43
CA ASN A 507 12.41 -4.01 -16.52
C ASN A 507 13.02 -4.69 -17.75
N ALA A 508 13.14 -6.01 -17.69
CA ALA A 508 13.48 -6.87 -18.81
C ALA A 508 12.72 -8.20 -18.66
N ASP A 509 12.39 -8.82 -19.78
CA ASP A 509 11.59 -10.04 -19.79
C ASP A 509 12.32 -11.17 -19.02
N GLY A 510 11.63 -11.78 -18.05
CA GLY A 510 12.19 -12.86 -17.20
C GLY A 510 13.03 -12.40 -16.01
N HIS A 511 13.13 -11.09 -15.77
CA HIS A 511 13.91 -10.51 -14.67
C HIS A 511 13.03 -9.65 -13.74
N GLU A 512 13.44 -9.56 -12.47
CA GLU A 512 12.82 -8.61 -11.55
C GLU A 512 13.14 -7.17 -11.97
N ALA A 513 12.17 -6.28 -11.81
CA ALA A 513 12.38 -4.86 -12.06
C ALA A 513 13.41 -4.29 -11.08
N TRP A 514 14.25 -3.37 -11.54
CA TRP A 514 15.26 -2.72 -10.71
C TRP A 514 15.14 -1.20 -10.78
N ILE A 515 15.61 -0.55 -9.73
CA ILE A 515 15.56 0.91 -9.60
C ILE A 515 16.99 1.44 -9.49
N THR A 516 17.26 2.54 -10.20
CA THR A 516 18.51 3.31 -10.10
C THR A 516 18.22 4.74 -9.70
N ALA A 517 19.22 5.44 -9.18
CA ALA A 517 19.07 6.80 -8.70
C ALA A 517 20.23 7.71 -9.12
N GLY A 518 19.90 8.99 -9.35
CA GLY A 518 20.86 10.07 -9.51
C GLY A 518 20.48 11.28 -8.67
N VAL A 519 21.45 11.99 -8.14
CA VAL A 519 21.25 13.21 -7.35
C VAL A 519 22.14 14.32 -7.86
N SER A 520 21.55 15.46 -8.20
CA SER A 520 22.26 16.64 -8.67
C SER A 520 21.41 17.91 -8.44
N SER A 521 22.04 19.09 -8.49
CA SER A 521 21.32 20.36 -8.62
C SER A 521 20.77 20.60 -10.04
N ASP A 522 21.20 19.80 -11.01
CA ASP A 522 20.68 19.79 -12.39
C ASP A 522 19.83 18.54 -12.60
N PHE A 523 18.55 18.73 -12.95
CA PHE A 523 17.62 17.66 -13.23
C PHE A 523 18.10 16.70 -14.35
N ASN A 524 18.63 17.25 -15.44
CA ASN A 524 19.10 16.44 -16.57
C ASN A 524 20.32 15.60 -16.17
N GLN A 525 21.22 16.16 -15.34
CA GLN A 525 22.35 15.43 -14.79
C GLN A 525 21.89 14.30 -13.85
N ALA A 526 20.94 14.57 -12.97
CA ALA A 526 20.39 13.54 -12.09
C ALA A 526 19.71 12.41 -12.87
N ALA A 527 18.94 12.77 -13.91
CA ALA A 527 18.30 11.80 -14.82
C ALA A 527 19.32 10.96 -15.57
N LEU A 528 20.36 11.61 -16.14
CA LEU A 528 21.43 10.92 -16.86
C LEU A 528 22.15 9.91 -15.95
N MET A 529 22.47 10.30 -14.71
CA MET A 529 23.09 9.39 -13.72
C MET A 529 22.23 8.14 -13.48
N ALA A 530 20.94 8.32 -13.22
CA ALA A 530 20.02 7.22 -12.99
C ALA A 530 19.92 6.30 -14.22
N ILE A 531 19.82 6.87 -15.42
CA ILE A 531 19.71 6.10 -16.67
C ILE A 531 20.99 5.33 -16.95
N VAL A 532 22.16 5.97 -16.82
CA VAL A 532 23.47 5.33 -17.04
C VAL A 532 23.67 4.16 -16.07
N ASP A 533 23.31 4.31 -14.80
CA ASP A 533 23.35 3.21 -13.85
C ASP A 533 22.41 2.07 -14.23
N GLY A 534 21.23 2.36 -14.76
CA GLY A 534 20.30 1.34 -15.26
C GLY A 534 20.90 0.51 -16.40
N PHE A 535 21.59 1.16 -17.33
CA PHE A 535 22.30 0.50 -18.45
C PHE A 535 23.49 -0.34 -17.95
N HIS A 536 24.31 0.20 -17.05
CA HIS A 536 25.45 -0.54 -16.48
C HIS A 536 24.98 -1.77 -15.72
N TYR A 537 23.90 -1.67 -14.94
CA TYR A 537 23.36 -2.81 -14.20
C TYR A 537 22.89 -3.92 -15.13
N TRP A 538 22.17 -3.58 -16.18
CA TRP A 538 21.71 -4.58 -17.14
C TRP A 538 22.86 -5.26 -17.87
N LEU A 539 23.88 -4.50 -18.26
CA LEU A 539 25.09 -5.07 -18.86
C LEU A 539 25.85 -5.98 -17.90
N LEU A 540 25.87 -5.64 -16.62
CA LEU A 540 26.45 -6.49 -15.57
C LEU A 540 25.68 -7.83 -15.47
N VAL A 541 24.36 -7.78 -15.31
CA VAL A 541 23.52 -8.97 -15.17
C VAL A 541 23.64 -9.87 -16.42
N SER A 542 23.51 -9.27 -17.61
CA SER A 542 23.62 -10.01 -18.88
C SER A 542 25.00 -10.66 -19.05
N SER A 543 26.07 -10.04 -18.56
CA SER A 543 27.42 -10.62 -18.63
C SER A 543 27.60 -11.78 -17.64
N GLU A 544 27.07 -11.67 -16.43
CA GLU A 544 27.10 -12.73 -15.41
C GLU A 544 26.34 -13.98 -15.89
N GLU A 545 25.22 -13.82 -16.55
CA GLU A 545 24.45 -14.92 -17.12
C GLU A 545 25.17 -15.64 -18.27
N GLN A 546 25.81 -14.89 -19.16
CA GLN A 546 26.61 -15.47 -20.24
C GLN A 546 27.78 -16.30 -19.71
N HIS A 547 28.46 -15.83 -18.66
CA HIS A 547 29.54 -16.58 -18.01
C HIS A 547 29.02 -17.86 -17.32
N THR A 548 27.86 -17.78 -16.68
CA THR A 548 27.22 -18.94 -16.03
C THR A 548 26.79 -19.99 -17.06
N ALA A 549 26.15 -19.56 -18.15
CA ALA A 549 25.72 -20.43 -19.26
C ALA A 549 26.92 -21.08 -19.97
N ALA A 550 28.01 -20.34 -20.16
CA ALA A 550 29.26 -20.86 -20.73
C ALA A 550 29.92 -21.88 -19.78
N GLY A 551 29.94 -21.62 -18.48
CA GLY A 551 30.45 -22.55 -17.46
C GLY A 551 29.64 -23.85 -17.36
N VAL A 552 28.33 -23.79 -17.52
CA VAL A 552 27.44 -24.98 -17.57
C VAL A 552 27.70 -25.79 -18.85
N ARG A 553 27.83 -25.13 -20.02
CA ARG A 553 28.15 -25.81 -21.28
C ARG A 553 29.54 -26.47 -21.24
N ALA A 554 30.55 -25.79 -20.70
CA ALA A 554 31.90 -26.38 -20.55
C ALA A 554 31.89 -27.64 -19.67
N LYS A 555 31.09 -27.69 -18.60
CA LYS A 555 30.92 -28.88 -17.76
C LYS A 555 30.14 -30.01 -18.44
N GLN A 556 29.23 -29.69 -19.37
CA GLN A 556 28.50 -30.70 -20.17
C GLN A 556 29.39 -31.33 -21.27
N TYR A 557 30.36 -30.61 -21.82
CA TYR A 557 31.30 -31.14 -22.82
C TYR A 557 32.54 -31.81 -22.19
N ALA A 558 32.72 -31.66 -20.87
CA ALA A 558 33.82 -32.31 -20.13
C ALA A 558 33.40 -33.65 -19.46
N ARG A 559 32.18 -34.11 -19.69
CA ARG A 559 31.66 -35.45 -19.37
C ARG A 559 31.45 -36.23 -20.66
#